data_11577b1ab800f33e0f56daa4fc59f7c0
#
_entry.id   11577b1ab800f33e0f56daa4fc59f7c0
#
_cell.length_a   1.000
_cell.length_b   1.000
_cell.length_c   1.000
_cell.angle_alpha   90.00
_cell.angle_beta   90.00
_cell.angle_gamma   90.00
#
_symmetry.space_group_name_H-M   'P 1'
#
loop_
_entity.id
_entity.type
_entity.pdbx_description
1 polymer ?
#
loop_
_entity_poly.entity_id
_entity_poly.type
_entity_poly.pdbx_seq_one_letter_code
_entity_poly.pdbx_strand_id
1 'polypeptide(L)'
;MAVKRVEADHGRVGTLINNAGYGEYGPVETVPLAAARAQFETNLFGLARMCQLVLPGMRAAGMGRIVNVSSVGGRITFPGGGFYNASKFAVESLSDALRFEVEPFGISVVVVEPNLIRHTRFDAHVAESLQRNAPEDSPYRHLRRAMLDQLRMCFETDSMSVTPETVAATIERVLGEARPRTRYVVSRNGRFLVRLRWALPDRAFDRALRKQFGLVDAGGLQRQVRPCRAGWAQLQPQRIVIT
;
A
#
# COMPACT_ATOMS: atom_id res chain seq x y z
N MET A 1 20.82 9.51 -13.24
CA MET A 1 22.17 9.94 -12.79
C MET A 1 22.70 9.10 -11.62
N ALA A 2 21.93 8.83 -10.55
CA ALA A 2 22.45 8.09 -9.38
C ALA A 2 22.98 6.67 -9.70
N VAL A 3 22.19 5.82 -10.39
CA VAL A 3 22.63 4.45 -10.73
C VAL A 3 23.93 4.45 -11.53
N LYS A 4 24.03 5.27 -12.58
CA LYS A 4 25.26 5.37 -13.39
C LYS A 4 26.49 5.77 -12.56
N ARG A 5 26.32 6.63 -11.55
CA ARG A 5 27.41 7.03 -10.65
C ARG A 5 27.84 5.85 -9.77
N VAL A 6 26.87 5.14 -9.17
CA VAL A 6 27.16 3.93 -8.37
C VAL A 6 27.87 2.88 -9.23
N GLU A 7 27.43 2.69 -10.48
CA GLU A 7 28.06 1.73 -11.38
C GLU A 7 29.49 2.13 -11.79
N ALA A 8 29.73 3.44 -11.94
CA ALA A 8 31.07 3.94 -12.23
C ALA A 8 32.04 3.80 -11.05
N ASP A 9 31.54 4.03 -9.82
CA ASP A 9 32.36 4.04 -8.62
C ASP A 9 32.56 2.62 -8.02
N HIS A 10 31.57 1.73 -8.17
CA HIS A 10 31.50 0.43 -7.45
C HIS A 10 31.23 -0.79 -8.34
N GLY A 11 31.15 -0.58 -9.65
CA GLY A 11 30.70 -1.62 -10.58
C GLY A 11 29.18 -1.80 -10.57
N ARG A 12 28.69 -2.82 -11.27
CA ARG A 12 27.26 -3.06 -11.45
C ARG A 12 26.48 -3.17 -10.15
N VAL A 13 25.25 -2.70 -10.14
CA VAL A 13 24.31 -2.89 -9.04
C VAL A 13 23.84 -4.35 -9.03
N GLY A 14 24.29 -5.13 -8.06
CA GLY A 14 23.87 -6.54 -7.88
C GLY A 14 22.56 -6.69 -7.11
N THR A 15 22.23 -5.71 -6.27
CA THR A 15 21.00 -5.69 -5.44
C THR A 15 20.35 -4.31 -5.48
N LEU A 16 19.04 -4.31 -5.70
CA LEU A 16 18.19 -3.10 -5.62
C LEU A 16 17.16 -3.30 -4.51
N ILE A 17 17.07 -2.34 -3.58
CA ILE A 17 16.02 -2.27 -2.57
C ILE A 17 15.17 -1.02 -2.84
N ASN A 18 13.96 -1.21 -3.36
CA ASN A 18 12.98 -0.16 -3.57
C ASN A 18 12.15 0.02 -2.29
N ASN A 19 12.60 0.92 -1.41
CA ASN A 19 11.94 1.19 -0.12
C ASN A 19 11.21 2.54 -0.08
N ALA A 20 11.55 3.49 -0.94
CA ALA A 20 10.94 4.81 -0.95
C ALA A 20 9.42 4.72 -1.18
N GLY A 21 8.65 5.39 -0.32
CA GLY A 21 7.20 5.39 -0.42
C GLY A 21 6.55 6.14 0.74
N TYR A 22 5.37 6.66 0.50
CA TYR A 22 4.55 7.33 1.51
C TYR A 22 3.07 7.08 1.26
N GLY A 23 2.22 7.46 2.22
CA GLY A 23 0.77 7.26 2.13
C GLY A 23 0.01 8.58 2.15
N GLU A 24 -0.68 8.92 1.08
CA GLU A 24 -1.68 9.98 1.04
C GLU A 24 -3.03 9.35 1.39
N TYR A 25 -3.58 9.71 2.55
CA TYR A 25 -4.82 9.14 3.10
C TYR A 25 -5.94 10.17 3.09
N GLY A 26 -7.14 9.70 2.89
CA GLY A 26 -8.38 10.47 2.89
C GLY A 26 -9.48 9.76 2.13
N PRO A 27 -10.71 10.28 2.18
CA PRO A 27 -11.80 9.82 1.31
C PRO A 27 -11.42 10.02 -0.15
N VAL A 28 -11.75 9.05 -1.00
CA VAL A 28 -11.42 9.11 -2.44
C VAL A 28 -11.94 10.38 -3.11
N GLU A 29 -13.11 10.85 -2.67
CA GLU A 29 -13.75 12.08 -3.17
C GLU A 29 -12.92 13.34 -2.90
N THR A 30 -12.21 13.40 -1.77
CA THR A 30 -11.61 14.65 -1.28
C THR A 30 -10.08 14.69 -1.42
N VAL A 31 -9.43 13.56 -1.68
CA VAL A 31 -7.99 13.54 -1.96
C VAL A 31 -7.72 14.19 -3.31
N PRO A 32 -6.92 15.28 -3.37
CA PRO A 32 -6.58 15.91 -4.64
C PRO A 32 -5.87 14.94 -5.58
N LEU A 33 -6.30 14.87 -6.84
CA LEU A 33 -5.67 13.98 -7.82
C LEU A 33 -4.18 14.29 -8.03
N ALA A 34 -3.76 15.54 -7.83
CA ALA A 34 -2.35 15.92 -7.88
C ALA A 34 -1.55 15.20 -6.78
N ALA A 35 -2.08 15.13 -5.55
CA ALA A 35 -1.45 14.42 -4.44
C ALA A 35 -1.44 12.90 -4.68
N ALA A 36 -2.54 12.34 -5.20
CA ALA A 36 -2.61 10.94 -5.59
C ALA A 36 -1.57 10.62 -6.68
N ARG A 37 -1.43 11.45 -7.72
CA ARG A 37 -0.41 11.29 -8.77
C ARG A 37 1.00 11.33 -8.19
N ALA A 38 1.33 12.32 -7.34
CA ALA A 38 2.63 12.42 -6.70
C ALA A 38 2.98 11.17 -5.87
N GLN A 39 1.99 10.60 -5.18
CA GLN A 39 2.16 9.33 -4.47
C GLN A 39 2.47 8.17 -5.44
N PHE A 40 1.77 8.07 -6.57
CA PHE A 40 2.05 7.05 -7.58
C PHE A 40 3.41 7.24 -8.24
N GLU A 41 3.82 8.49 -8.50
CA GLU A 41 5.17 8.79 -9.01
C GLU A 41 6.26 8.24 -8.09
N THR A 42 6.10 8.38 -6.76
CA THR A 42 7.07 7.84 -5.80
C THR A 42 6.93 6.34 -5.63
N ASN A 43 5.71 5.86 -5.30
CA ASN A 43 5.50 4.48 -4.85
C ASN A 43 5.60 3.46 -5.98
N LEU A 44 5.26 3.84 -7.22
CA LEU A 44 5.17 2.94 -8.36
C LEU A 44 6.14 3.30 -9.48
N PHE A 45 6.03 4.51 -10.05
CA PHE A 45 6.82 4.86 -11.25
C PHE A 45 8.30 5.03 -10.91
N GLY A 46 8.63 5.61 -9.75
CA GLY A 46 10.01 5.68 -9.24
C GLY A 46 10.61 4.29 -9.04
N LEU A 47 9.87 3.38 -8.40
CA LEU A 47 10.25 1.98 -8.24
C LEU A 47 10.50 1.30 -9.59
N ALA A 48 9.55 1.42 -10.52
CA ALA A 48 9.67 0.86 -11.87
C ALA A 48 10.89 1.42 -12.60
N ARG A 49 11.13 2.73 -12.49
CA ARG A 49 12.29 3.37 -13.11
C ARG A 49 13.61 2.86 -12.54
N MET A 50 13.69 2.65 -11.24
CA MET A 50 14.89 2.05 -10.62
C MET A 50 15.14 0.64 -11.12
N CYS A 51 14.09 -0.19 -11.24
CA CYS A 51 14.20 -1.52 -11.85
C CYS A 51 14.75 -1.44 -13.28
N GLN A 52 14.17 -0.57 -14.13
CA GLN A 52 14.63 -0.38 -15.52
C GLN A 52 16.11 0.02 -15.62
N LEU A 53 16.61 0.80 -14.65
CA LEU A 53 17.98 1.28 -14.67
C LEU A 53 19.01 0.20 -14.28
N VAL A 54 18.67 -0.72 -13.37
CA VAL A 54 19.62 -1.76 -12.91
C VAL A 54 19.54 -3.06 -13.69
N LEU A 55 18.40 -3.35 -14.31
CA LEU A 55 18.15 -4.60 -15.04
C LEU A 55 19.17 -4.91 -16.16
N PRO A 56 19.60 -3.95 -16.99
CA PRO A 56 20.58 -4.24 -18.03
C PRO A 56 21.88 -4.81 -17.47
N GLY A 57 22.41 -4.23 -16.39
CA GLY A 57 23.61 -4.71 -15.71
C GLY A 57 23.43 -6.07 -15.04
N MET A 58 22.28 -6.28 -14.36
CA MET A 58 21.95 -7.57 -13.74
C MET A 58 21.81 -8.67 -14.79
N ARG A 59 21.12 -8.39 -15.91
CA ARG A 59 20.93 -9.34 -17.00
C ARG A 59 22.24 -9.72 -17.69
N ALA A 60 23.09 -8.75 -17.96
CA ALA A 60 24.42 -9.02 -18.55
C ALA A 60 25.29 -9.90 -17.65
N ALA A 61 25.10 -9.81 -16.33
CA ALA A 61 25.81 -10.62 -15.35
C ALA A 61 25.17 -11.99 -15.09
N GLY A 62 23.97 -12.28 -15.59
CA GLY A 62 23.24 -13.51 -15.31
C GLY A 62 22.80 -13.66 -13.86
N MET A 63 22.78 -12.58 -13.09
CA MET A 63 22.40 -12.60 -11.66
C MET A 63 22.00 -11.21 -11.15
N GLY A 64 21.06 -11.19 -10.22
CA GLY A 64 20.62 -9.97 -9.55
C GLY A 64 19.52 -10.23 -8.54
N ARG A 65 19.28 -9.25 -7.65
CA ARG A 65 18.19 -9.30 -6.70
C ARG A 65 17.47 -7.96 -6.58
N ILE A 66 16.17 -7.99 -6.73
CA ILE A 66 15.31 -6.83 -6.55
C ILE A 66 14.38 -7.10 -5.38
N VAL A 67 14.39 -6.21 -4.38
CA VAL A 67 13.50 -6.26 -3.22
C VAL A 67 12.60 -5.04 -3.28
N ASN A 68 11.30 -5.27 -3.49
CA ASN A 68 10.30 -4.21 -3.53
C ASN A 68 9.55 -4.18 -2.19
N VAL A 69 9.60 -3.04 -1.48
CA VAL A 69 8.84 -2.85 -0.25
C VAL A 69 7.43 -2.39 -0.59
N SER A 70 6.51 -3.36 -0.53
CA SER A 70 5.06 -3.14 -0.66
C SER A 70 4.43 -2.82 0.71
N SER A 71 3.33 -3.42 1.01
CA SER A 71 2.60 -3.34 2.29
C SER A 71 1.57 -4.46 2.35
N VAL A 72 1.10 -4.80 3.55
CA VAL A 72 -0.18 -5.52 3.72
C VAL A 72 -1.30 -4.78 2.99
N GLY A 73 -1.23 -3.44 2.89
CA GLY A 73 -2.12 -2.61 2.09
C GLY A 73 -2.04 -2.82 0.57
N GLY A 74 -1.07 -3.60 0.07
CA GLY A 74 -1.03 -4.09 -1.33
C GLY A 74 -1.81 -5.40 -1.54
N ARG A 75 -2.34 -5.98 -0.47
CA ARG A 75 -3.12 -7.24 -0.51
C ARG A 75 -4.53 -7.08 0.03
N ILE A 76 -4.75 -6.06 0.84
CA ILE A 76 -6.05 -5.69 1.41
C ILE A 76 -6.23 -4.18 1.35
N THR A 77 -7.48 -3.71 1.32
CA THR A 77 -7.78 -2.29 1.27
C THR A 77 -8.36 -1.85 2.61
N PHE A 78 -7.82 -0.76 3.16
CA PHE A 78 -8.31 -0.13 4.38
C PHE A 78 -9.16 1.10 4.05
N PRO A 79 -10.18 1.42 4.87
CA PRO A 79 -10.92 2.67 4.75
C PRO A 79 -9.98 3.88 4.76
N GLY A 80 -10.26 4.90 3.96
CA GLY A 80 -9.43 6.11 3.87
C GLY A 80 -8.06 5.94 3.19
N GLY A 81 -7.64 4.71 2.87
CA GLY A 81 -6.37 4.42 2.21
C GLY A 81 -6.48 4.14 0.70
N GLY A 82 -7.55 4.58 0.04
CA GLY A 82 -7.86 4.19 -1.35
C GLY A 82 -6.69 4.31 -2.32
N PHE A 83 -6.13 5.51 -2.47
CA PHE A 83 -5.00 5.74 -3.38
C PHE A 83 -3.70 5.09 -2.92
N TYR A 84 -3.45 5.05 -1.60
CA TYR A 84 -2.28 4.35 -1.06
C TYR A 84 -2.35 2.85 -1.36
N ASN A 85 -3.48 2.21 -1.02
CA ASN A 85 -3.67 0.80 -1.29
C ASN A 85 -3.55 0.51 -2.79
N ALA A 86 -4.19 1.31 -3.65
CA ALA A 86 -4.09 1.16 -5.09
C ALA A 86 -2.62 1.21 -5.57
N SER A 87 -1.80 2.14 -5.05
CA SER A 87 -0.37 2.21 -5.39
C SER A 87 0.39 0.95 -4.97
N LYS A 88 0.08 0.38 -3.79
CA LYS A 88 0.73 -0.84 -3.29
C LYS A 88 0.24 -2.11 -4.01
N PHE A 89 -1.04 -2.19 -4.37
CA PHE A 89 -1.54 -3.24 -5.27
C PHE A 89 -0.84 -3.20 -6.63
N ALA A 90 -0.60 -2.00 -7.17
CA ALA A 90 0.15 -1.83 -8.42
C ALA A 90 1.61 -2.33 -8.27
N VAL A 91 2.27 -2.08 -7.14
CA VAL A 91 3.61 -2.61 -6.84
C VAL A 91 3.61 -4.15 -6.79
N GLU A 92 2.57 -4.76 -6.17
CA GLU A 92 2.43 -6.23 -6.14
C GLU A 92 2.32 -6.80 -7.55
N SER A 93 1.41 -6.26 -8.35
CA SER A 93 1.18 -6.70 -9.74
C SER A 93 2.43 -6.51 -10.62
N LEU A 94 3.07 -5.34 -10.53
CA LEU A 94 4.30 -5.05 -11.27
C LEU A 94 5.43 -6.01 -10.88
N SER A 95 5.57 -6.31 -9.59
CA SER A 95 6.59 -7.23 -9.09
C SER A 95 6.37 -8.66 -9.56
N ASP A 96 5.10 -9.09 -9.68
CA ASP A 96 4.75 -10.41 -10.20
C ASP A 96 5.08 -10.52 -11.70
N ALA A 97 4.71 -9.51 -12.49
CA ALA A 97 5.06 -9.47 -13.92
C ALA A 97 6.57 -9.48 -14.11
N LEU A 98 7.27 -8.58 -13.41
CA LEU A 98 8.73 -8.48 -13.49
C LEU A 98 9.43 -9.80 -13.14
N ARG A 99 8.92 -10.56 -12.17
CA ARG A 99 9.50 -11.85 -11.78
C ARG A 99 9.51 -12.84 -12.93
N PHE A 100 8.41 -12.97 -13.68
CA PHE A 100 8.35 -13.83 -14.86
C PHE A 100 9.31 -13.39 -15.95
N GLU A 101 9.46 -12.07 -16.13
CA GLU A 101 10.28 -11.50 -17.19
C GLU A 101 11.78 -11.70 -16.94
N VAL A 102 12.22 -11.68 -15.67
CA VAL A 102 13.66 -11.64 -15.34
C VAL A 102 14.21 -12.95 -14.77
N GLU A 103 13.34 -13.89 -14.40
CA GLU A 103 13.75 -15.23 -13.90
C GLU A 103 14.70 -15.96 -14.87
N PRO A 104 14.50 -15.95 -16.21
CA PRO A 104 15.39 -16.59 -17.16
C PRO A 104 16.83 -16.03 -17.13
N PHE A 105 17.00 -14.82 -16.59
CA PHE A 105 18.31 -14.16 -16.48
C PHE A 105 18.97 -14.34 -15.10
N GLY A 106 18.45 -15.24 -14.26
CA GLY A 106 18.98 -15.47 -12.91
C GLY A 106 18.73 -14.32 -11.93
N ILE A 107 17.75 -13.46 -12.22
CA ILE A 107 17.40 -12.31 -11.38
C ILE A 107 16.19 -12.67 -10.52
N SER A 108 16.29 -12.50 -9.20
CA SER A 108 15.18 -12.73 -8.28
C SER A 108 14.46 -11.45 -7.92
N VAL A 109 13.12 -11.49 -7.91
CA VAL A 109 12.26 -10.37 -7.48
C VAL A 109 11.46 -10.81 -6.26
N VAL A 110 11.63 -10.08 -5.17
CA VAL A 110 11.02 -10.36 -3.87
C VAL A 110 10.19 -9.17 -3.42
N VAL A 111 9.00 -9.43 -2.88
CA VAL A 111 8.16 -8.41 -2.27
C VAL A 111 8.19 -8.58 -0.75
N VAL A 112 8.50 -7.50 -0.04
CA VAL A 112 8.38 -7.40 1.42
C VAL A 112 7.12 -6.63 1.73
N GLU A 113 6.24 -7.21 2.54
CA GLU A 113 4.90 -6.70 2.87
C GLU A 113 4.85 -6.34 4.37
N PRO A 114 5.33 -5.16 4.80
CA PRO A 114 5.16 -4.70 6.17
C PRO A 114 3.69 -4.39 6.47
N ASN A 115 3.31 -4.54 7.74
CA ASN A 115 2.15 -3.87 8.30
C ASN A 115 2.54 -2.44 8.72
N LEU A 116 1.79 -1.79 9.59
CA LEU A 116 2.17 -0.48 10.12
C LEU A 116 3.58 -0.54 10.76
N ILE A 117 4.42 0.43 10.40
CA ILE A 117 5.80 0.53 10.91
C ILE A 117 5.81 1.72 11.88
N ARG A 118 5.95 1.44 13.19
CA ARG A 118 6.04 2.47 14.23
C ARG A 118 7.41 3.15 14.23
N HIS A 119 7.50 4.29 14.88
CA HIS A 119 8.73 5.10 15.00
C HIS A 119 9.31 5.58 13.66
N THR A 120 8.44 5.83 12.70
CA THR A 120 8.78 6.44 11.42
C THR A 120 7.95 7.71 11.21
N ARG A 121 8.26 8.49 10.19
CA ARG A 121 7.43 9.65 9.82
C ARG A 121 6.16 9.28 9.05
N PHE A 122 5.95 7.99 8.78
CA PHE A 122 4.81 7.52 8.00
C PHE A 122 3.47 7.80 8.70
N ASP A 123 3.39 7.52 10.01
CA ASP A 123 2.21 7.74 10.85
C ASP A 123 1.83 9.22 10.94
N ALA A 124 2.80 10.10 11.20
CA ALA A 124 2.60 11.54 11.19
C ALA A 124 2.07 12.03 9.83
N HIS A 125 2.68 11.58 8.75
CA HIS A 125 2.26 11.95 7.40
C HIS A 125 0.84 11.46 7.08
N VAL A 126 0.49 10.24 7.48
CA VAL A 126 -0.88 9.69 7.33
C VAL A 126 -1.88 10.52 8.14
N ALA A 127 -1.56 10.86 9.38
CA ALA A 127 -2.45 11.67 10.23
C ALA A 127 -2.65 13.09 9.64
N GLU A 128 -1.59 13.74 9.18
CA GLU A 128 -1.64 15.04 8.50
C GLU A 128 -2.48 14.99 7.23
N SER A 129 -2.28 13.96 6.39
CA SER A 129 -3.05 13.80 5.15
C SER A 129 -4.53 13.57 5.42
N LEU A 130 -4.88 12.76 6.43
CA LEU A 130 -6.26 12.56 6.86
C LEU A 130 -6.92 13.86 7.36
N GLN A 131 -6.18 14.68 8.12
CA GLN A 131 -6.68 15.97 8.60
C GLN A 131 -6.91 16.94 7.45
N ARG A 132 -5.99 17.01 6.50
CA ARG A 132 -6.07 17.87 5.31
C ARG A 132 -7.22 17.45 4.40
N ASN A 133 -7.38 16.15 4.13
CA ASN A 133 -8.33 15.62 3.17
C ASN A 133 -9.73 15.35 3.74
N ALA A 134 -9.89 15.35 5.06
CA ALA A 134 -11.17 15.25 5.74
C ALA A 134 -11.21 16.16 6.97
N PRO A 135 -11.30 17.50 6.80
CA PRO A 135 -11.36 18.45 7.91
C PRO A 135 -12.59 18.24 8.81
N GLU A 136 -12.68 18.95 9.95
CA GLU A 136 -13.70 18.67 10.97
C GLU A 136 -15.14 18.93 10.49
N ASP A 137 -15.31 19.86 9.57
CA ASP A 137 -16.59 20.20 8.92
C ASP A 137 -16.93 19.27 7.73
N SER A 138 -16.02 18.38 7.35
CA SER A 138 -16.23 17.43 6.26
C SER A 138 -17.33 16.42 6.59
N PRO A 139 -18.15 15.99 5.61
CA PRO A 139 -19.07 14.86 5.76
C PRO A 139 -18.33 13.55 6.13
N TYR A 140 -17.03 13.49 5.89
CA TYR A 140 -16.17 12.35 6.20
C TYR A 140 -15.45 12.42 7.57
N ARG A 141 -15.81 13.39 8.45
CA ARG A 141 -15.18 13.51 9.79
C ARG A 141 -15.22 12.23 10.62
N HIS A 142 -16.29 11.43 10.48
CA HIS A 142 -16.43 10.15 11.18
C HIS A 142 -15.38 9.12 10.69
N LEU A 143 -15.16 9.05 9.36
CA LEU A 143 -14.12 8.19 8.77
C LEU A 143 -12.74 8.61 9.25
N ARG A 144 -12.44 9.92 9.25
CA ARG A 144 -11.18 10.45 9.77
C ARG A 144 -10.95 10.05 11.22
N ARG A 145 -11.95 10.25 12.10
CA ARG A 145 -11.84 9.88 13.52
C ARG A 145 -11.58 8.39 13.67
N ALA A 146 -12.35 7.55 13.00
CA ALA A 146 -12.17 6.10 13.02
C ALA A 146 -10.76 5.68 12.56
N MET A 147 -10.23 6.32 11.54
CA MET A 147 -8.87 6.04 11.04
C MET A 147 -7.79 6.49 12.02
N LEU A 148 -7.92 7.69 12.61
CA LEU A 148 -6.96 8.19 13.61
C LEU A 148 -6.96 7.34 14.88
N ASP A 149 -8.14 6.91 15.35
CA ASP A 149 -8.27 6.03 16.52
C ASP A 149 -7.66 4.65 16.25
N GLN A 150 -7.89 4.11 15.05
CA GLN A 150 -7.27 2.85 14.63
C GLN A 150 -5.74 2.96 14.54
N LEU A 151 -5.22 4.06 14.00
CA LEU A 151 -3.77 4.31 13.96
C LEU A 151 -3.19 4.33 15.37
N ARG A 152 -3.78 5.09 16.30
CA ARG A 152 -3.34 5.13 17.71
C ARG A 152 -3.31 3.75 18.34
N MET A 153 -4.42 2.99 18.25
CA MET A 153 -4.47 1.61 18.74
C MET A 153 -3.37 0.72 18.17
N CYS A 154 -3.11 0.83 16.85
CA CYS A 154 -2.09 0.02 16.20
C CYS A 154 -0.67 0.37 16.66
N PHE A 155 -0.39 1.63 17.00
CA PHE A 155 0.91 2.05 17.49
C PHE A 155 1.12 1.74 18.98
N GLU A 156 0.06 1.73 19.77
CA GLU A 156 0.08 1.35 21.18
C GLU A 156 0.20 -0.16 21.39
N THR A 157 -0.11 -0.95 20.36
CA THR A 157 -0.17 -2.41 20.46
C THR A 157 0.94 -3.08 19.64
N ASP A 158 1.91 -3.69 20.31
CA ASP A 158 3.06 -4.38 19.68
C ASP A 158 2.70 -5.44 18.64
N SER A 159 1.53 -6.06 18.79
CA SER A 159 1.05 -7.09 17.86
C SER A 159 0.53 -6.52 16.53
N MET A 160 0.17 -5.23 16.48
CA MET A 160 -0.47 -4.58 15.33
C MET A 160 0.51 -3.79 14.47
N SER A 161 1.69 -3.48 14.97
CA SER A 161 2.76 -2.75 14.28
C SER A 161 4.07 -3.51 14.33
N VAL A 162 5.02 -3.11 13.51
CA VAL A 162 6.40 -3.61 13.50
C VAL A 162 7.38 -2.45 13.62
N THR A 163 8.62 -2.73 13.97
CA THR A 163 9.68 -1.70 14.00
C THR A 163 10.45 -1.67 12.67
N PRO A 164 11.13 -0.56 12.34
CA PRO A 164 12.01 -0.49 11.19
C PRO A 164 13.07 -1.60 11.18
N GLU A 165 13.61 -1.95 12.35
CA GLU A 165 14.62 -3.00 12.52
C GLU A 165 14.06 -4.38 12.13
N THR A 166 12.79 -4.65 12.44
CA THR A 166 12.11 -5.90 12.04
C THR A 166 11.98 -6.00 10.51
N VAL A 167 11.70 -4.88 9.85
CA VAL A 167 11.64 -4.83 8.38
C VAL A 167 13.05 -5.00 7.79
N ALA A 168 14.05 -4.29 8.34
CA ALA A 168 15.44 -4.38 7.91
C ALA A 168 15.97 -5.81 8.06
N ALA A 169 15.77 -6.45 9.21
CA ALA A 169 16.16 -7.85 9.45
C ALA A 169 15.46 -8.82 8.47
N THR A 170 14.22 -8.52 8.08
CA THR A 170 13.52 -9.32 7.05
C THR A 170 14.20 -9.16 5.69
N ILE A 171 14.57 -7.93 5.31
CA ILE A 171 15.29 -7.66 4.05
C ILE A 171 16.67 -8.33 4.08
N GLU A 172 17.43 -8.18 5.17
CA GLU A 172 18.73 -8.81 5.35
C GLU A 172 18.67 -10.34 5.16
N ARG A 173 17.69 -10.98 5.81
CA ARG A 173 17.45 -12.42 5.62
C ARG A 173 17.17 -12.75 4.15
N VAL A 174 16.31 -11.97 3.46
CA VAL A 174 16.00 -12.15 2.04
C VAL A 174 17.28 -12.05 1.21
N LEU A 175 18.19 -11.16 1.54
CA LEU A 175 19.45 -10.99 0.82
C LEU A 175 20.40 -12.18 1.04
N GLY A 176 20.36 -12.84 2.19
CA GLY A 176 21.18 -14.01 2.52
C GLY A 176 20.63 -15.34 1.97
N GLU A 177 19.36 -15.43 1.60
CA GLU A 177 18.77 -16.67 1.08
C GLU A 177 19.19 -16.93 -0.37
N ALA A 178 19.69 -18.12 -0.69
CA ALA A 178 20.06 -18.51 -2.06
C ALA A 178 18.82 -18.54 -2.98
N ARG A 179 17.68 -18.99 -2.46
CA ARG A 179 16.38 -19.06 -3.17
C ARG A 179 15.30 -18.45 -2.29
N PRO A 180 15.16 -17.11 -2.26
CA PRO A 180 14.16 -16.46 -1.44
C PRO A 180 12.74 -16.77 -1.93
N ARG A 181 11.78 -16.75 -1.01
CA ARG A 181 10.36 -16.77 -1.37
C ARG A 181 10.01 -15.50 -2.14
N THR A 182 8.93 -15.56 -2.90
CA THR A 182 8.46 -14.40 -3.67
C THR A 182 7.91 -13.28 -2.79
N ARG A 183 7.40 -13.60 -1.58
CA ARG A 183 6.77 -12.65 -0.65
C ARG A 183 7.10 -12.93 0.81
N TYR A 184 7.27 -11.85 1.57
CA TYR A 184 7.52 -11.87 3.02
C TYR A 184 6.59 -10.88 3.72
N VAL A 185 5.46 -11.39 4.25
CA VAL A 185 4.62 -10.61 5.16
C VAL A 185 5.33 -10.53 6.51
N VAL A 186 5.73 -9.32 6.93
CA VAL A 186 6.64 -9.13 8.07
C VAL A 186 5.99 -9.49 9.40
N SER A 187 4.73 -9.08 9.64
CA SER A 187 4.04 -9.33 10.92
C SER A 187 3.17 -10.59 10.91
N ARG A 188 2.98 -11.18 12.11
CA ARG A 188 2.04 -12.32 12.27
C ARG A 188 0.61 -11.90 11.97
N ASN A 189 0.19 -10.73 12.44
CA ASN A 189 -1.14 -10.20 12.19
C ASN A 189 -1.36 -9.85 10.71
N GLY A 190 -0.36 -9.31 10.03
CA GLY A 190 -0.41 -9.09 8.58
C GLY A 190 -0.67 -10.40 7.83
N ARG A 191 0.03 -11.48 8.21
CA ARG A 191 -0.20 -12.82 7.62
C ARG A 191 -1.62 -13.32 7.86
N PHE A 192 -2.14 -13.11 9.08
CA PHE A 192 -3.51 -13.48 9.42
C PHE A 192 -4.52 -12.70 8.57
N LEU A 193 -4.39 -11.37 8.49
CA LEU A 193 -5.28 -10.50 7.72
C LEU A 193 -5.29 -10.85 6.23
N VAL A 194 -4.12 -11.06 5.64
CA VAL A 194 -4.01 -11.46 4.23
C VAL A 194 -4.71 -12.81 3.99
N ARG A 195 -4.51 -13.80 4.87
CA ARG A 195 -5.19 -15.09 4.78
C ARG A 195 -6.71 -14.96 4.96
N LEU A 196 -7.13 -14.15 5.92
CA LEU A 196 -8.55 -13.89 6.18
C LEU A 196 -9.22 -13.26 4.95
N ARG A 197 -8.55 -12.30 4.27
CA ARG A 197 -9.05 -11.70 3.03
C ARG A 197 -9.29 -12.76 1.94
N TRP A 198 -8.39 -13.73 1.82
CA TRP A 198 -8.53 -14.82 0.84
C TRP A 198 -9.63 -15.84 1.21
N ALA A 199 -9.86 -16.05 2.50
CA ALA A 199 -10.82 -17.02 2.99
C ALA A 199 -12.27 -16.50 3.02
N LEU A 200 -12.46 -15.17 3.13
CA LEU A 200 -13.79 -14.57 3.27
C LEU A 200 -14.30 -13.98 1.96
N PRO A 201 -15.60 -14.17 1.65
CA PRO A 201 -16.28 -13.39 0.62
C PRO A 201 -16.24 -11.89 0.93
N ASP A 202 -16.25 -11.04 -0.11
CA ASP A 202 -16.11 -9.57 0.03
C ASP A 202 -17.02 -8.97 1.11
N ARG A 203 -18.32 -9.28 1.08
CA ARG A 203 -19.28 -8.75 2.07
C ARG A 203 -18.96 -9.12 3.52
N ALA A 204 -18.38 -10.32 3.75
CA ALA A 204 -18.01 -10.76 5.09
C ALA A 204 -16.75 -10.06 5.54
N PHE A 205 -15.76 -9.91 4.66
CA PHE A 205 -14.54 -9.17 4.93
C PHE A 205 -14.82 -7.70 5.20
N ASP A 206 -15.64 -7.04 4.37
CA ASP A 206 -16.05 -5.64 4.54
C ASP A 206 -16.74 -5.43 5.90
N ARG A 207 -17.61 -6.36 6.31
CA ARG A 207 -18.25 -6.30 7.64
C ARG A 207 -17.24 -6.39 8.77
N ALA A 208 -16.26 -7.29 8.64
CA ALA A 208 -15.18 -7.43 9.63
C ALA A 208 -14.35 -6.14 9.72
N LEU A 209 -13.98 -5.55 8.60
CA LEU A 209 -13.26 -4.27 8.56
C LEU A 209 -14.08 -3.12 9.14
N ARG A 210 -15.35 -2.99 8.78
CA ARG A 210 -16.24 -1.97 9.35
C ARG A 210 -16.28 -2.07 10.87
N LYS A 211 -16.42 -3.29 11.39
CA LYS A 211 -16.40 -3.53 12.85
C LYS A 211 -15.07 -3.15 13.46
N GLN A 212 -13.95 -3.55 12.84
CA GLN A 212 -12.61 -3.24 13.33
C GLN A 212 -12.34 -1.73 13.39
N PHE A 213 -12.79 -0.98 12.38
CA PHE A 213 -12.61 0.47 12.30
C PHE A 213 -13.73 1.26 12.98
N GLY A 214 -14.65 0.61 13.70
CA GLY A 214 -15.77 1.32 14.34
C GLY A 214 -16.67 2.08 13.34
N LEU A 215 -16.63 1.71 12.07
CA LEU A 215 -17.50 2.26 11.03
C LEU A 215 -18.88 1.59 11.13
N VAL A 216 -19.66 2.02 12.11
CA VAL A 216 -20.99 1.46 12.40
C VAL A 216 -21.92 1.70 11.22
N ASP A 217 -22.81 0.75 10.98
CA ASP A 217 -23.82 0.76 9.92
C ASP A 217 -24.48 2.13 9.77
N ALA A 218 -24.70 2.52 8.52
CA ALA A 218 -25.29 3.79 8.09
C ALA A 218 -26.64 4.15 8.74
N GLY A 219 -27.21 3.31 9.59
CA GLY A 219 -28.42 3.59 10.37
C GLY A 219 -28.29 4.78 11.33
N GLY A 220 -27.09 5.13 11.79
CA GLY A 220 -26.83 6.31 12.61
C GLY A 220 -26.65 7.60 11.80
N LEU A 221 -26.07 7.52 10.59
CA LEU A 221 -25.88 8.67 9.70
C LEU A 221 -27.15 9.00 8.89
N GLN A 222 -28.01 8.03 8.60
CA GLN A 222 -29.27 8.23 7.87
C GLN A 222 -30.27 9.15 8.61
N ARG A 223 -30.10 9.40 9.91
CA ARG A 223 -30.91 10.38 10.64
C ARG A 223 -30.52 11.83 10.37
N GLN A 224 -29.34 12.10 9.85
CA GLN A 224 -28.88 13.47 9.52
C GLN A 224 -28.98 13.82 8.03
N VAL A 225 -28.96 12.83 7.15
CA VAL A 225 -29.27 13.01 5.73
C VAL A 225 -30.71 12.53 5.54
N ARG A 226 -31.66 13.44 5.31
CA ARG A 226 -33.02 13.03 4.93
C ARG A 226 -32.89 12.08 3.73
N PRO A 227 -33.34 10.82 3.82
CA PRO A 227 -33.29 9.94 2.68
C PRO A 227 -34.18 10.56 1.60
N CYS A 228 -33.61 10.86 0.46
CA CYS A 228 -34.40 11.05 -0.74
C CYS A 228 -35.06 9.68 -1.00
N ARG A 229 -36.34 9.56 -0.62
CA ARG A 229 -37.18 8.36 -0.80
C ARG A 229 -37.59 8.14 -2.27
N ALA A 230 -36.90 8.75 -3.22
CA ALA A 230 -36.98 8.36 -4.61
C ALA A 230 -36.16 7.04 -4.74
N GLY A 231 -36.91 5.95 -4.81
CA GLY A 231 -36.28 4.63 -5.08
C GLY A 231 -35.43 4.70 -6.36
N TRP A 232 -34.45 3.87 -6.47
CA TRP A 232 -33.56 3.72 -7.65
C TRP A 232 -34.35 3.62 -8.98
N ALA A 233 -35.62 3.24 -8.95
CA ALA A 233 -36.52 3.17 -10.09
C ALA A 233 -36.89 4.54 -10.71
N GLN A 234 -36.63 5.67 -10.02
CA GLN A 234 -36.94 7.01 -10.52
C GLN A 234 -35.73 7.80 -11.02
N LEU A 235 -34.51 7.25 -10.87
CA LEU A 235 -33.35 7.79 -11.56
C LEU A 235 -33.47 7.41 -13.04
N GLN A 236 -34.03 8.30 -13.85
CA GLN A 236 -33.90 8.19 -15.30
C GLN A 236 -32.37 8.09 -15.59
N PRO A 237 -31.95 7.13 -16.39
CA PRO A 237 -30.54 7.02 -16.75
C PRO A 237 -30.18 8.26 -17.58
N GLN A 238 -29.66 9.29 -16.91
CA GLN A 238 -28.90 10.30 -17.62
C GLN A 238 -27.73 9.55 -18.22
N ARG A 239 -27.69 9.47 -19.54
CA ARG A 239 -26.57 8.87 -20.27
C ARG A 239 -25.34 9.70 -19.93
N ILE A 240 -24.53 9.20 -18.98
CA ILE A 240 -23.18 9.70 -18.77
C ILE A 240 -22.40 9.19 -19.99
N VAL A 241 -22.20 10.06 -20.97
CA VAL A 241 -21.23 9.81 -22.04
C VAL A 241 -19.86 10.06 -21.42
N ILE A 242 -19.13 8.99 -21.13
CA ILE A 242 -17.73 9.07 -20.75
C ILE A 242 -16.96 9.09 -22.08
N THR A 243 -16.44 10.26 -22.43
CA THR A 243 -15.43 10.42 -23.49
C THR A 243 -14.05 10.16 -22.92
#